data_286f56a096a449d0977d947c58bb5c31
#
_entry.id   286f56a096a449d0977d947c58bb5c31
#
_cell.length_a   1.000
_cell.length_b   1.000
_cell.length_c   1.000
_cell.angle_alpha   90.00
_cell.angle_beta   90.00
_cell.angle_gamma   90.00
#
_symmetry.space_group_name_H-M   'P 1'
#
loop_
_entity.id
_entity.type
_entity.pdbx_description
1 polymer ?
#
loop_
_entity_poly.entity_id
_entity_poly.type
_entity_poly.pdbx_seq_one_letter_code
_entity_poly.pdbx_strand_id
1 'polypeptide(L)'
;MKENEGNEKKVTLDEEQKSDAGKKDAPGDIARGNNDGMIFDDVMRTIQERRGELLIPVVNDAFGEHYSKDTEVTRLPESFQKMVSKVVADGCSVIGNHIYHLEVQSSNDSTMAIRMVEYDFMIGLTAAEKGEKGYRIRLPKSCVIYIRHNSGTPKEEKVIIEFPVVKGKARAKTMTYRVPVLKVQEYTLDQLFEKKLYAYLPFYLMRHEKNLEQIERDEEQTRELLAECGVILNRLEEALANDPATFQDLLQLIRKVTDHLLRKQDKLKGEVETVMGGRVLELPSDKLREERAAGRAEGMAAGKIVNLIQLAQRKLRKGKSAEEIAEDLEEPLEDVKRILEAIENCGTEDATEIYKFMSNLE
;
A
#
# COMPACT_ATOMS: atom_id res chain seq x y z
N MET A 1 47.62 -58.96 18.09
CA MET A 1 47.44 -59.46 16.71
C MET A 1 45.98 -59.41 16.36
N LYS A 2 45.70 -58.70 15.36
CA LYS A 2 44.60 -58.51 14.43
C LYS A 2 44.00 -57.11 14.49
N GLU A 3 44.51 -56.37 13.53
CA GLU A 3 43.97 -55.13 12.98
C GLU A 3 42.53 -55.36 12.49
N ASN A 4 41.73 -54.31 12.58
CA ASN A 4 40.55 -54.21 11.75
C ASN A 4 40.39 -52.77 11.30
N GLU A 5 40.53 -52.62 9.99
CA GLU A 5 40.58 -51.41 9.22
C GLU A 5 39.21 -50.70 9.20
N GLY A 6 39.31 -49.42 9.18
CA GLY A 6 38.16 -48.53 8.97
C GLY A 6 37.66 -48.57 7.52
N ASN A 7 36.38 -48.42 7.38
CA ASN A 7 35.74 -48.27 6.09
C ASN A 7 35.02 -46.91 6.04
N GLU A 8 35.74 -45.91 5.54
CA GLU A 8 35.15 -44.62 5.14
C GLU A 8 34.34 -44.82 3.86
N LYS A 9 33.03 -44.76 3.96
CA LYS A 9 32.16 -44.62 2.81
C LYS A 9 32.12 -43.17 2.33
N LYS A 10 32.88 -42.89 1.27
CA LYS A 10 32.65 -41.73 0.40
C LYS A 10 31.28 -41.85 -0.25
N VAL A 11 30.42 -40.89 0.01
CA VAL A 11 29.18 -40.70 -0.74
C VAL A 11 29.52 -39.89 -1.98
N THR A 12 29.52 -40.53 -3.12
CA THR A 12 29.55 -39.93 -4.45
C THR A 12 28.14 -39.43 -4.76
N LEU A 13 27.99 -38.14 -5.04
CA LEU A 13 26.77 -37.55 -5.58
C LEU A 13 26.73 -37.82 -7.08
N ASP A 14 25.79 -38.65 -7.50
CA ASP A 14 25.48 -38.86 -8.93
C ASP A 14 24.74 -37.59 -9.46
N GLU A 15 25.34 -36.99 -10.49
CA GLU A 15 24.69 -36.06 -11.39
C GLU A 15 23.75 -36.85 -12.30
N GLU A 16 22.44 -36.57 -12.22
CA GLU A 16 21.50 -36.54 -13.35
C GLU A 16 20.05 -36.47 -12.85
N GLN A 17 19.51 -35.25 -12.78
CA GLN A 17 18.13 -34.99 -13.21
C GLN A 17 17.93 -33.46 -13.32
N LYS A 18 18.11 -32.96 -14.54
CA LYS A 18 17.57 -31.67 -14.94
C LYS A 18 16.06 -31.80 -15.06
N SER A 19 15.32 -31.19 -14.16
CA SER A 19 13.92 -30.83 -14.39
C SER A 19 13.67 -29.46 -13.75
N ASP A 20 13.42 -28.51 -14.61
CA ASP A 20 12.64 -27.28 -14.49
C ASP A 20 12.42 -26.74 -13.06
N ALA A 21 13.40 -26.02 -12.53
CA ALA A 21 13.29 -25.26 -11.31
C ALA A 21 12.98 -23.81 -11.68
N GLY A 22 11.69 -23.44 -11.54
CA GLY A 22 11.24 -22.06 -11.64
C GLY A 22 12.13 -21.13 -10.84
N LYS A 23 12.43 -19.98 -11.43
CA LYS A 23 13.18 -18.87 -10.83
C LYS A 23 12.60 -18.56 -9.44
N LYS A 24 13.37 -18.79 -8.41
CA LYS A 24 13.11 -18.24 -7.07
C LYS A 24 13.44 -16.75 -7.16
N ASP A 25 12.42 -15.93 -7.11
CA ASP A 25 12.56 -14.49 -6.94
C ASP A 25 13.25 -14.21 -5.61
N ALA A 26 14.31 -13.40 -5.67
CA ALA A 26 15.01 -12.94 -4.50
C ALA A 26 14.08 -12.02 -3.67
N PRO A 27 14.15 -12.02 -2.31
CA PRO A 27 13.33 -11.14 -1.49
C PRO A 27 13.86 -9.70 -1.57
N GLY A 28 13.48 -8.98 -2.62
CA GLY A 28 13.96 -7.61 -2.87
C GLY A 28 13.11 -6.82 -3.84
N ASP A 29 12.35 -7.48 -4.73
CA ASP A 29 11.40 -6.82 -5.61
C ASP A 29 9.97 -7.19 -5.21
N ILE A 30 9.49 -6.55 -4.14
CA ILE A 30 8.05 -6.47 -3.89
C ILE A 30 7.48 -5.65 -5.04
N ALA A 31 6.90 -6.34 -6.02
CA ALA A 31 6.11 -5.73 -7.07
C ALA A 31 5.10 -4.79 -6.39
N ARG A 32 5.35 -3.48 -6.53
CA ARG A 32 4.42 -2.45 -6.08
C ARG A 32 3.11 -2.72 -6.77
N GLY A 33 2.15 -3.17 -6.00
CA GLY A 33 0.84 -3.61 -6.44
C GLY A 33 0.20 -2.58 -7.37
N ASN A 34 -0.65 -3.09 -8.24
CA ASN A 34 -1.51 -2.32 -9.12
C ASN A 34 -2.08 -1.10 -8.39
N ASN A 35 -2.33 -0.01 -9.14
CA ASN A 35 -2.93 1.25 -8.69
C ASN A 35 -4.17 1.08 -7.79
N ASP A 36 -4.81 -0.09 -7.84
CA ASP A 36 -5.96 -0.50 -7.03
C ASP A 36 -5.64 -0.63 -5.52
N GLY A 37 -4.47 -1.18 -5.16
CA GLY A 37 -4.08 -1.33 -3.75
C GLY A 37 -3.94 0.01 -3.04
N MET A 38 -3.39 1.01 -3.73
CA MET A 38 -3.16 2.32 -3.14
C MET A 38 -4.43 3.04 -2.68
N ILE A 39 -5.55 2.88 -3.41
CA ILE A 39 -6.80 3.58 -3.04
C ILE A 39 -7.40 2.97 -1.76
N PHE A 40 -7.29 1.65 -1.59
CA PHE A 40 -7.84 0.98 -0.41
C PHE A 40 -7.01 1.28 0.85
N ASP A 41 -5.68 1.29 0.71
CA ASP A 41 -4.77 1.68 1.79
C ASP A 41 -5.04 3.14 2.21
N ASP A 42 -5.24 4.04 1.23
CA ASP A 42 -5.54 5.44 1.51
C ASP A 42 -6.90 5.66 2.16
N VAL A 43 -7.91 4.89 1.78
CA VAL A 43 -9.23 4.93 2.44
C VAL A 43 -9.09 4.54 3.91
N MET A 44 -8.41 3.43 4.21
CA MET A 44 -8.19 3.00 5.59
C MET A 44 -7.31 3.98 6.37
N ARG A 45 -6.28 4.52 5.76
CA ARG A 45 -5.46 5.58 6.34
C ARG A 45 -6.30 6.82 6.66
N THR A 46 -7.17 7.25 5.74
CA THR A 46 -8.05 8.40 5.94
C THR A 46 -9.02 8.16 7.10
N ILE A 47 -9.60 6.96 7.21
CA ILE A 47 -10.41 6.56 8.36
C ILE A 47 -9.60 6.69 9.65
N GLN A 48 -8.42 6.08 9.70
CA GLN A 48 -7.55 6.13 10.87
C GLN A 48 -7.14 7.56 11.24
N GLU A 49 -6.91 8.41 10.25
CA GLU A 49 -6.48 9.79 10.45
C GLU A 49 -7.57 10.71 10.92
N ARG A 50 -8.76 10.58 10.38
CA ARG A 50 -9.87 11.51 10.60
C ARG A 50 -10.93 10.96 11.52
N ARG A 51 -11.09 9.63 11.56
CA ARG A 51 -12.19 8.92 12.21
C ARG A 51 -11.68 7.64 12.89
N GLY A 52 -10.61 7.77 13.68
CA GLY A 52 -10.01 6.61 14.38
C GLY A 52 -11.02 5.85 15.24
N GLU A 53 -12.05 6.51 15.77
CA GLU A 53 -13.12 5.89 16.53
C GLU A 53 -13.90 4.80 15.75
N LEU A 54 -13.93 4.88 14.41
CA LEU A 54 -14.54 3.84 13.56
C LEU A 54 -13.75 2.53 13.57
N LEU A 55 -12.51 2.52 14.07
CA LEU A 55 -11.70 1.30 14.23
C LEU A 55 -12.05 0.55 15.52
N ILE A 56 -12.72 1.18 16.49
CA ILE A 56 -13.11 0.53 17.75
C ILE A 56 -14.01 -0.70 17.50
N PRO A 57 -15.09 -0.62 16.72
CA PRO A 57 -15.90 -1.78 16.39
C PRO A 57 -15.12 -2.88 15.64
N VAL A 58 -14.19 -2.50 14.75
CA VAL A 58 -13.33 -3.44 14.03
C VAL A 58 -12.44 -4.22 15.01
N VAL A 59 -11.82 -3.52 15.97
CA VAL A 59 -11.00 -4.13 17.01
C VAL A 59 -11.83 -5.01 17.93
N ASN A 60 -13.02 -4.55 18.32
CA ASN A 60 -13.93 -5.35 19.14
C ASN A 60 -14.33 -6.66 18.42
N ASP A 61 -14.63 -6.58 17.12
CA ASP A 61 -15.02 -7.77 16.33
C ASP A 61 -13.82 -8.72 16.10
N ALA A 62 -12.64 -8.18 15.78
CA ALA A 62 -11.44 -8.95 15.45
C ALA A 62 -10.85 -9.69 16.66
N PHE A 63 -10.91 -9.09 17.85
CA PHE A 63 -10.18 -9.55 19.04
C PHE A 63 -11.08 -9.90 20.22
N GLY A 64 -12.41 -9.80 20.05
CA GLY A 64 -13.36 -10.02 21.15
C GLY A 64 -13.24 -8.99 22.27
N GLU A 65 -12.83 -7.77 21.95
CA GLU A 65 -12.74 -6.67 22.90
C GLU A 65 -14.11 -6.01 23.11
N HIS A 66 -14.22 -5.17 24.13
CA HIS A 66 -15.45 -4.48 24.50
C HIS A 66 -15.19 -2.98 24.77
N TYR A 67 -14.39 -2.34 23.94
CA TYR A 67 -14.15 -0.90 24.05
C TYR A 67 -15.43 -0.11 23.78
N SER A 68 -15.67 0.91 24.60
CA SER A 68 -16.72 1.91 24.36
C SER A 68 -16.37 2.74 23.12
N LYS A 69 -17.39 3.23 22.41
CA LYS A 69 -17.22 4.18 21.32
C LYS A 69 -16.43 5.45 21.69
N ASP A 70 -16.45 5.82 22.97
CA ASP A 70 -15.77 6.99 23.50
C ASP A 70 -14.34 6.69 23.97
N THR A 71 -13.84 5.48 23.74
CA THR A 71 -12.47 5.12 24.06
C THR A 71 -11.52 5.91 23.14
N GLU A 72 -10.53 6.55 23.76
CA GLU A 72 -9.55 7.31 22.99
C GLU A 72 -8.79 6.43 22.03
N VAL A 73 -8.71 6.87 20.77
CA VAL A 73 -7.91 6.26 19.70
C VAL A 73 -6.80 7.23 19.34
N THR A 74 -5.57 6.85 19.60
CA THR A 74 -4.41 7.66 19.26
C THR A 74 -3.51 6.93 18.27
N ARG A 75 -2.69 7.70 17.55
CA ARG A 75 -1.66 7.13 16.69
C ARG A 75 -0.39 6.84 17.48
N LEU A 76 0.41 5.95 16.96
CA LEU A 76 1.78 5.80 17.46
C LEU A 76 2.51 7.16 17.35
N PRO A 77 3.29 7.56 18.37
CA PRO A 77 4.08 8.79 18.35
C PRO A 77 4.97 8.89 17.09
N GLU A 78 5.22 10.12 16.59
CA GLU A 78 6.02 10.34 15.38
C GLU A 78 7.43 9.70 15.43
N SER A 79 8.04 9.62 16.62
CA SER A 79 9.32 8.92 16.80
C SER A 79 9.22 7.43 16.44
N PHE A 80 8.09 6.82 16.76
CA PHE A 80 7.77 5.45 16.38
C PHE A 80 7.45 5.35 14.89
N GLN A 81 6.64 6.27 14.35
CA GLN A 81 6.30 6.29 12.93
C GLN A 81 7.53 6.42 12.05
N LYS A 82 8.52 7.26 12.40
CA LYS A 82 9.76 7.41 11.62
C LYS A 82 10.63 6.15 11.61
N MET A 83 10.61 5.36 12.66
CA MET A 83 11.38 4.12 12.75
C MET A 83 10.66 2.96 12.05
N VAL A 84 9.34 2.94 12.13
CA VAL A 84 8.45 1.92 11.58
C VAL A 84 8.01 2.26 10.14
N SER A 85 7.91 3.55 9.76
CA SER A 85 7.40 4.03 8.47
C SER A 85 8.22 3.64 7.24
N LYS A 86 9.44 3.16 7.42
CA LYS A 86 10.20 2.56 6.30
C LYS A 86 9.76 1.13 5.97
N VAL A 87 9.09 0.46 6.91
CA VAL A 87 8.79 -0.98 6.85
C VAL A 87 7.33 -1.29 7.15
N VAL A 88 6.70 -0.54 8.06
CA VAL A 88 5.32 -0.80 8.52
C VAL A 88 4.39 0.27 7.98
N ALA A 89 3.37 -0.19 7.31
CA ALA A 89 2.30 0.65 6.80
C ALA A 89 1.47 1.30 7.94
N ASP A 90 0.65 2.22 7.55
CA ASP A 90 -0.12 3.20 8.31
C ASP A 90 -1.21 2.61 9.24
N GLY A 91 -1.25 1.30 9.44
CA GLY A 91 -2.31 0.55 10.12
C GLY A 91 -2.23 0.47 11.65
N CYS A 92 -1.34 1.23 12.33
CA CYS A 92 -1.15 1.11 13.78
C CYS A 92 -1.88 2.19 14.57
N SER A 93 -2.71 1.75 15.53
CA SER A 93 -3.43 2.64 16.45
C SER A 93 -3.27 2.18 17.90
N VAL A 94 -3.31 3.12 18.82
CA VAL A 94 -3.38 2.84 20.25
C VAL A 94 -4.84 3.04 20.69
N ILE A 95 -5.45 1.99 21.24
CA ILE A 95 -6.81 2.02 21.79
C ILE A 95 -6.72 1.55 23.24
N GLY A 96 -7.08 2.41 24.16
CA GLY A 96 -6.81 2.18 25.57
C GLY A 96 -5.31 2.00 25.82
N ASN A 97 -4.91 0.84 26.36
CA ASN A 97 -3.52 0.53 26.70
C ASN A 97 -2.85 -0.45 25.72
N HIS A 98 -3.44 -0.69 24.55
CA HIS A 98 -2.95 -1.68 23.59
C HIS A 98 -2.66 -1.06 22.24
N ILE A 99 -1.61 -1.57 21.60
CA ILE A 99 -1.30 -1.26 20.21
C ILE A 99 -2.03 -2.28 19.35
N TYR A 100 -2.76 -1.78 18.35
CA TYR A 100 -3.45 -2.58 17.32
C TYR A 100 -2.80 -2.31 15.97
N HIS A 101 -2.54 -3.39 15.24
CA HIS A 101 -2.02 -3.33 13.87
C HIS A 101 -3.05 -3.97 12.93
N LEU A 102 -3.69 -3.14 12.12
CA LEU A 102 -4.73 -3.52 11.17
C LEU A 102 -4.16 -3.42 9.75
N GLU A 103 -3.67 -4.53 9.21
CA GLU A 103 -3.11 -4.59 7.86
C GLU A 103 -4.21 -4.85 6.84
N VAL A 104 -4.39 -3.93 5.88
CA VAL A 104 -5.42 -4.05 4.84
C VAL A 104 -4.81 -4.58 3.56
N GLN A 105 -5.46 -5.60 2.98
CA GLN A 105 -5.00 -6.21 1.74
C GLN A 105 -6.09 -6.21 0.67
N SER A 106 -5.72 -5.77 -0.52
CA SER A 106 -6.62 -5.76 -1.68
C SER A 106 -6.76 -7.13 -2.34
N SER A 107 -5.78 -8.03 -2.15
CA SER A 107 -5.74 -9.37 -2.75
C SER A 107 -4.91 -10.32 -1.88
N ASN A 108 -5.00 -11.64 -2.16
CA ASN A 108 -4.18 -12.62 -1.48
C ASN A 108 -2.69 -12.38 -1.70
N ASP A 109 -1.94 -12.35 -0.61
CA ASP A 109 -0.48 -12.26 -0.59
C ASP A 109 0.09 -13.47 0.14
N SER A 110 0.84 -14.32 -0.56
CA SER A 110 1.45 -15.52 0.01
C SER A 110 2.54 -15.23 1.05
N THR A 111 3.02 -14.00 1.12
CA THR A 111 4.05 -13.56 2.09
C THR A 111 3.45 -12.87 3.31
N MET A 112 2.13 -12.70 3.37
CA MET A 112 1.45 -11.93 4.41
C MET A 112 1.81 -12.38 5.83
N ALA A 113 1.81 -13.68 6.09
CA ALA A 113 2.17 -14.21 7.41
C ALA A 113 3.59 -13.80 7.85
N ILE A 114 4.55 -13.77 6.92
CA ILE A 114 5.94 -13.34 7.17
C ILE A 114 5.99 -11.83 7.42
N ARG A 115 5.32 -11.04 6.58
CA ARG A 115 5.23 -9.58 6.74
C ARG A 115 4.64 -9.19 8.10
N MET A 116 3.58 -9.88 8.53
CA MET A 116 2.97 -9.61 9.83
C MET A 116 3.94 -9.88 11.00
N VAL A 117 4.71 -10.97 10.94
CA VAL A 117 5.76 -11.23 11.96
C VAL A 117 6.80 -10.13 11.96
N GLU A 118 7.28 -9.72 10.78
CA GLU A 118 8.29 -8.67 10.64
C GLU A 118 7.79 -7.34 11.20
N TYR A 119 6.60 -6.92 10.79
CA TYR A 119 6.00 -5.65 11.23
C TYR A 119 5.75 -5.64 12.74
N ASP A 120 5.11 -6.67 13.26
CA ASP A 120 4.76 -6.74 14.67
C ASP A 120 5.99 -6.82 15.57
N PHE A 121 7.05 -7.49 15.09
CA PHE A 121 8.32 -7.52 15.81
C PHE A 121 8.99 -6.14 15.81
N MET A 122 8.98 -5.44 14.68
CA MET A 122 9.49 -4.07 14.58
C MET A 122 8.72 -3.12 15.50
N ILE A 123 7.37 -3.20 15.51
CA ILE A 123 6.52 -2.42 16.42
C ILE A 123 6.88 -2.74 17.87
N GLY A 124 6.98 -4.02 18.21
CA GLY A 124 7.32 -4.46 19.56
C GLY A 124 8.70 -4.01 20.03
N LEU A 125 9.69 -3.97 19.14
CA LEU A 125 11.04 -3.50 19.44
C LEU A 125 11.07 -2.02 19.83
N THR A 126 10.19 -1.20 19.25
CA THR A 126 10.14 0.24 19.58
C THR A 126 9.76 0.51 21.05
N ALA A 127 8.99 -0.40 21.66
CA ALA A 127 8.54 -0.33 23.05
C ALA A 127 9.22 -1.39 23.95
N ALA A 128 10.40 -1.89 23.55
CA ALA A 128 11.12 -2.89 24.31
C ALA A 128 11.61 -2.36 25.68
N GLU A 129 11.25 -3.01 26.75
CA GLU A 129 11.60 -2.66 28.11
C GLU A 129 12.78 -3.51 28.61
N LYS A 130 13.79 -2.85 29.20
CA LYS A 130 14.89 -3.55 29.87
C LYS A 130 14.46 -3.96 31.27
N GLY A 131 14.37 -5.26 31.53
CA GLY A 131 14.12 -5.82 32.86
C GLY A 131 15.40 -6.42 33.46
N GLU A 132 15.30 -6.91 34.70
CA GLU A 132 16.41 -7.54 35.40
C GLU A 132 17.03 -8.77 34.71
N LYS A 133 16.18 -9.53 33.98
CA LYS A 133 16.55 -10.79 33.31
C LYS A 133 16.65 -10.70 31.78
N GLY A 134 16.68 -9.49 31.21
CA GLY A 134 16.74 -9.26 29.79
C GLY A 134 15.72 -8.23 29.30
N TYR A 135 15.44 -8.23 28.01
CA TYR A 135 14.45 -7.34 27.39
C TYR A 135 13.07 -8.03 27.30
N ARG A 136 12.02 -7.25 27.52
CA ARG A 136 10.64 -7.65 27.27
C ARG A 136 10.13 -6.90 26.05
N ILE A 137 9.68 -7.65 25.05
CA ILE A 137 9.08 -7.13 23.83
C ILE A 137 7.61 -7.50 23.86
N ARG A 138 6.72 -6.52 23.73
CA ARG A 138 5.27 -6.73 23.60
C ARG A 138 4.88 -6.49 22.16
N LEU A 139 4.37 -7.53 21.50
CA LEU A 139 3.86 -7.41 20.14
C LEU A 139 2.48 -6.73 20.16
N PRO A 140 2.09 -6.01 19.10
CA PRO A 140 0.75 -5.48 18.96
C PRO A 140 -0.29 -6.62 18.84
N LYS A 141 -1.55 -6.27 19.01
CA LYS A 141 -2.66 -7.13 18.58
C LYS A 141 -2.93 -6.86 17.12
N SER A 142 -2.71 -7.84 16.27
CA SER A 142 -2.68 -7.64 14.82
C SER A 142 -3.72 -8.48 14.11
N CYS A 143 -4.36 -7.93 13.07
CA CYS A 143 -5.19 -8.71 12.15
C CYS A 143 -4.96 -8.25 10.70
N VAL A 144 -5.22 -9.16 9.75
CA VAL A 144 -5.24 -8.87 8.32
C VAL A 144 -6.68 -8.71 7.86
N ILE A 145 -6.97 -7.65 7.13
CA ILE A 145 -8.29 -7.31 6.59
C ILE A 145 -8.23 -7.45 5.07
N TYR A 146 -8.82 -8.52 4.53
CA TYR A 146 -8.91 -8.70 3.09
C TYR A 146 -10.16 -8.03 2.52
N ILE A 147 -9.97 -7.06 1.63
CA ILE A 147 -11.04 -6.41 0.87
C ILE A 147 -11.58 -7.35 -0.19
N ARG A 148 -10.68 -8.02 -0.93
CA ARG A 148 -11.00 -9.12 -1.85
C ARG A 148 -10.47 -10.42 -1.28
N HIS A 149 -11.26 -11.47 -1.40
CA HIS A 149 -10.83 -12.80 -0.99
C HIS A 149 -11.32 -13.86 -1.99
N ASN A 150 -10.75 -15.05 -1.89
CA ASN A 150 -11.17 -16.24 -2.61
C ASN A 150 -11.14 -17.46 -1.68
N SER A 151 -11.44 -18.64 -2.21
CA SER A 151 -11.45 -19.89 -1.43
C SER A 151 -10.09 -20.25 -0.82
N GLY A 152 -8.98 -19.72 -1.35
CA GLY A 152 -7.62 -19.92 -0.83
C GLY A 152 -7.22 -18.93 0.26
N THR A 153 -8.01 -17.87 0.51
CA THR A 153 -7.72 -16.90 1.59
C THR A 153 -7.90 -17.59 2.94
N PRO A 154 -6.87 -17.63 3.81
CA PRO A 154 -6.94 -18.35 5.07
C PRO A 154 -7.90 -17.67 6.06
N LYS A 155 -8.24 -18.38 7.16
CA LYS A 155 -8.97 -17.79 8.29
C LYS A 155 -8.03 -17.16 9.31
N GLU A 156 -6.77 -17.56 9.30
CA GLU A 156 -5.68 -17.00 10.10
C GLU A 156 -4.38 -17.08 9.30
N GLU A 157 -3.55 -16.07 9.42
CA GLU A 157 -2.16 -16.13 8.97
C GLU A 157 -1.32 -16.82 10.07
N LYS A 158 -0.38 -17.69 9.66
CA LYS A 158 0.36 -18.51 10.59
C LYS A 158 1.82 -18.68 10.19
N VAL A 159 2.72 -18.46 11.18
CA VAL A 159 4.14 -18.76 11.06
C VAL A 159 4.57 -19.68 12.21
N ILE A 160 5.34 -20.71 11.88
CA ILE A 160 6.01 -21.56 12.87
C ILE A 160 7.48 -21.14 12.92
N ILE A 161 7.91 -20.66 14.08
CA ILE A 161 9.29 -20.25 14.34
C ILE A 161 9.97 -21.40 15.08
N GLU A 162 11.02 -21.96 14.46
CA GLU A 162 11.79 -23.06 15.04
C GLU A 162 13.12 -22.53 15.60
N PHE A 163 13.41 -22.89 16.84
CA PHE A 163 14.68 -22.57 17.47
C PHE A 163 15.66 -23.74 17.31
N PRO A 164 16.96 -23.46 17.16
CA PRO A 164 17.97 -24.50 17.05
C PRO A 164 17.93 -25.46 18.24
N VAL A 165 18.25 -26.74 18.00
CA VAL A 165 18.35 -27.74 19.06
C VAL A 165 19.54 -27.40 19.96
N VAL A 166 19.28 -27.21 21.24
CA VAL A 166 20.33 -26.98 22.25
C VAL A 166 20.87 -28.31 22.71
N LYS A 167 22.20 -28.40 22.86
CA LYS A 167 22.90 -29.61 23.35
C LYS A 167 22.25 -30.14 24.63
N GLY A 168 21.87 -31.40 24.64
CA GLY A 168 21.17 -32.04 25.77
C GLY A 168 19.64 -32.02 25.71
N LYS A 169 19.02 -31.44 24.66
CA LYS A 169 17.57 -31.47 24.43
C LYS A 169 17.25 -32.31 23.21
N ALA A 170 16.21 -33.17 23.34
CA ALA A 170 15.83 -34.12 22.27
C ALA A 170 15.04 -33.48 21.11
N ARG A 171 14.50 -32.26 21.27
CA ARG A 171 13.65 -31.58 20.25
C ARG A 171 13.95 -30.10 20.19
N ALA A 172 13.81 -29.54 18.98
CA ALA A 172 13.78 -28.10 18.76
C ALA A 172 12.57 -27.49 19.50
N LYS A 173 12.78 -26.31 20.08
CA LYS A 173 11.66 -25.51 20.62
C LYS A 173 10.99 -24.78 19.45
N THR A 174 9.68 -24.84 19.38
CA THR A 174 8.89 -24.10 18.38
C THR A 174 8.00 -23.08 19.06
N MET A 175 7.77 -21.97 18.36
CA MET A 175 6.75 -20.98 18.69
C MET A 175 5.84 -20.79 17.48
N THR A 176 4.53 -20.75 17.71
CA THR A 176 3.56 -20.47 16.64
C THR A 176 3.06 -19.05 16.79
N TYR A 177 3.25 -18.24 15.79
CA TYR A 177 2.68 -16.92 15.64
C TYR A 177 1.43 -17.01 14.76
N ARG A 178 0.31 -16.40 15.22
CA ARG A 178 -1.00 -16.45 14.55
C ARG A 178 -1.60 -15.07 14.50
N VAL A 179 -2.18 -14.72 13.34
CA VAL A 179 -2.88 -13.46 13.11
C VAL A 179 -4.26 -13.77 12.54
N PRO A 180 -5.34 -13.30 13.16
CA PRO A 180 -6.69 -13.46 12.63
C PRO A 180 -6.84 -12.74 11.28
N VAL A 181 -7.68 -13.30 10.42
CA VAL A 181 -8.01 -12.75 9.11
C VAL A 181 -9.48 -12.38 9.09
N LEU A 182 -9.76 -11.14 8.73
CA LEU A 182 -11.09 -10.62 8.45
C LEU A 182 -11.30 -10.49 6.96
N LYS A 183 -12.47 -10.89 6.47
CA LYS A 183 -12.83 -10.85 5.05
C LYS A 183 -14.05 -9.96 4.88
N VAL A 184 -13.82 -8.74 4.40
CA VAL A 184 -14.87 -7.70 4.33
C VAL A 184 -16.11 -8.18 3.57
N GLN A 185 -15.93 -8.97 2.51
CA GLN A 185 -17.03 -9.43 1.66
C GLN A 185 -17.85 -10.60 2.26
N GLU A 186 -17.43 -11.17 3.39
CA GLU A 186 -18.21 -12.19 4.11
C GLU A 186 -19.28 -11.56 5.02
N TYR A 187 -19.16 -10.25 5.35
CA TYR A 187 -20.18 -9.55 6.15
C TYR A 187 -21.38 -9.16 5.29
N THR A 188 -22.57 -9.47 5.78
CA THR A 188 -23.81 -8.91 5.21
C THR A 188 -23.97 -7.45 5.59
N LEU A 189 -24.81 -6.72 4.84
CA LEU A 189 -25.10 -5.33 5.18
C LEU A 189 -25.66 -5.18 6.59
N ASP A 190 -26.55 -6.10 7.00
CA ASP A 190 -27.11 -6.11 8.35
C ASP A 190 -26.04 -6.28 9.42
N GLN A 191 -25.11 -7.22 9.24
CA GLN A 191 -24.00 -7.42 10.17
C GLN A 191 -23.09 -6.19 10.27
N LEU A 192 -22.86 -5.47 9.15
CA LEU A 192 -22.07 -4.25 9.17
C LEU A 192 -22.75 -3.16 10.03
N PHE A 193 -24.07 -3.03 9.93
CA PHE A 193 -24.80 -2.04 10.72
C PHE A 193 -25.00 -2.48 12.17
N GLU A 194 -25.37 -3.73 12.44
CA GLU A 194 -25.52 -4.28 13.79
C GLU A 194 -24.23 -4.17 14.62
N LYS A 195 -23.11 -4.51 14.01
CA LYS A 195 -21.78 -4.45 14.64
C LYS A 195 -21.13 -3.05 14.52
N LYS A 196 -21.78 -2.10 13.86
CA LYS A 196 -21.25 -0.75 13.58
C LYS A 196 -19.90 -0.75 12.83
N LEU A 197 -19.65 -1.73 11.97
CA LEU A 197 -18.44 -1.87 11.18
C LEU A 197 -18.45 -0.90 9.97
N TYR A 198 -18.73 0.39 10.24
CA TYR A 198 -18.88 1.41 9.20
C TYR A 198 -17.59 1.66 8.42
N ALA A 199 -16.43 1.38 9.02
CA ALA A 199 -15.13 1.42 8.33
C ALA A 199 -15.05 0.48 7.10
N TYR A 200 -15.93 -0.52 7.00
CA TYR A 200 -15.98 -1.47 5.87
C TYR A 200 -16.96 -1.05 4.77
N LEU A 201 -17.87 -0.10 5.04
CA LEU A 201 -18.87 0.32 4.06
C LEU A 201 -18.27 0.86 2.75
N PRO A 202 -17.13 1.60 2.74
CA PRO A 202 -16.48 2.01 1.49
C PRO A 202 -16.17 0.85 0.55
N PHE A 203 -15.92 -0.34 1.08
CA PHE A 203 -15.56 -1.53 0.32
C PHE A 203 -16.73 -2.45 0.03
N TYR A 204 -17.93 -2.12 0.49
CA TYR A 204 -19.07 -3.03 0.43
C TYR A 204 -19.45 -3.39 -1.01
N LEU A 205 -19.48 -2.44 -1.92
CA LEU A 205 -19.85 -2.64 -3.32
C LEU A 205 -18.80 -3.43 -4.14
N MET A 206 -17.61 -3.67 -3.59
CA MET A 206 -16.56 -4.50 -4.23
C MET A 206 -17.03 -5.94 -4.49
N ARG A 207 -18.08 -6.41 -3.82
CA ARG A 207 -18.71 -7.72 -4.07
C ARG A 207 -19.24 -7.89 -5.49
N HIS A 208 -19.59 -6.79 -6.15
CA HIS A 208 -20.11 -6.76 -7.51
C HIS A 208 -19.01 -6.64 -8.57
N GLU A 209 -17.74 -6.45 -8.18
CA GLU A 209 -16.62 -6.12 -9.08
C GLU A 209 -16.53 -7.05 -10.31
N LYS A 210 -16.79 -8.34 -10.15
CA LYS A 210 -16.68 -9.33 -11.22
C LYS A 210 -17.83 -9.32 -12.20
N ASN A 211 -18.95 -8.70 -11.84
CA ASN A 211 -20.20 -8.74 -12.58
C ASN A 211 -20.63 -7.37 -13.14
N LEU A 212 -19.82 -6.34 -12.99
CA LEU A 212 -20.18 -4.95 -13.34
C LEU A 212 -20.60 -4.77 -14.80
N GLU A 213 -19.93 -5.43 -15.75
CA GLU A 213 -20.30 -5.37 -17.16
C GLU A 213 -21.68 -5.99 -17.41
N GLN A 214 -22.03 -7.05 -16.69
CA GLN A 214 -23.35 -7.67 -16.79
C GLN A 214 -24.40 -6.78 -16.16
N ILE A 215 -24.12 -6.23 -14.97
CA ILE A 215 -25.02 -5.31 -14.26
C ILE A 215 -25.33 -4.09 -15.14
N GLU A 216 -24.33 -3.48 -15.79
CA GLU A 216 -24.53 -2.30 -16.64
C GLU A 216 -25.41 -2.59 -17.87
N ARG A 217 -25.41 -3.84 -18.39
CA ARG A 217 -26.20 -4.26 -19.53
C ARG A 217 -27.63 -4.69 -19.16
N ASP A 218 -27.87 -5.00 -17.90
CA ASP A 218 -29.14 -5.52 -17.38
C ASP A 218 -29.84 -4.45 -16.52
N GLU A 219 -30.97 -3.94 -17.02
CA GLU A 219 -31.70 -2.86 -16.33
C GLU A 219 -32.25 -3.28 -14.95
N GLU A 220 -32.56 -4.57 -14.75
CA GLU A 220 -33.06 -5.07 -13.48
C GLU A 220 -31.94 -5.12 -12.46
N GLN A 221 -30.78 -5.69 -12.84
CA GLN A 221 -29.58 -5.72 -11.97
C GLN A 221 -29.04 -4.31 -11.67
N THR A 222 -29.10 -3.40 -12.65
CA THR A 222 -28.77 -1.97 -12.42
C THR A 222 -29.68 -1.37 -11.35
N ARG A 223 -31.01 -1.57 -11.45
CA ARG A 223 -31.96 -1.08 -10.45
C ARG A 223 -31.72 -1.68 -9.06
N GLU A 224 -31.40 -2.97 -8.99
CA GLU A 224 -31.05 -3.63 -7.74
C GLU A 224 -29.82 -3.00 -7.09
N LEU A 225 -28.74 -2.77 -7.86
CA LEU A 225 -27.53 -2.12 -7.36
C LEU A 225 -27.80 -0.68 -6.87
N LEU A 226 -28.58 0.10 -7.62
CA LEU A 226 -28.95 1.46 -7.21
C LEU A 226 -29.81 1.46 -5.96
N ALA A 227 -30.74 0.52 -5.82
CA ALA A 227 -31.53 0.33 -4.61
C ALA A 227 -30.65 -0.02 -3.41
N GLU A 228 -29.65 -0.92 -3.59
CA GLU A 228 -28.68 -1.28 -2.56
C GLU A 228 -27.86 -0.06 -2.12
N CYS A 229 -27.38 0.77 -3.06
CA CYS A 229 -26.73 2.04 -2.75
C CYS A 229 -27.63 2.96 -1.90
N GLY A 230 -28.90 3.10 -2.28
CA GLY A 230 -29.88 3.88 -1.54
C GLY A 230 -30.10 3.36 -0.12
N VAL A 231 -30.18 2.04 0.05
CA VAL A 231 -30.33 1.41 1.39
C VAL A 231 -29.11 1.69 2.26
N ILE A 232 -27.89 1.58 1.70
CA ILE A 232 -26.65 1.90 2.46
C ILE A 232 -26.67 3.34 2.95
N LEU A 233 -27.01 4.29 2.07
CA LEU A 233 -27.01 5.70 2.38
C LEU A 233 -28.06 6.05 3.46
N ASN A 234 -29.30 5.58 3.29
CA ASN A 234 -30.39 5.85 4.23
C ASN A 234 -30.06 5.28 5.63
N ARG A 235 -29.58 4.05 5.70
CA ARG A 235 -29.19 3.43 6.97
C ARG A 235 -28.00 4.14 7.62
N LEU A 236 -27.03 4.62 6.84
CA LEU A 236 -25.87 5.33 7.34
C LEU A 236 -26.28 6.72 7.87
N GLU A 237 -27.14 7.44 7.16
CA GLU A 237 -27.69 8.73 7.58
C GLU A 237 -28.47 8.58 8.90
N GLU A 238 -29.32 7.55 9.01
CA GLU A 238 -30.07 7.25 10.21
C GLU A 238 -29.15 6.89 11.39
N ALA A 239 -28.15 6.02 11.15
CA ALA A 239 -27.21 5.59 12.17
C ALA A 239 -26.29 6.71 12.69
N LEU A 240 -25.99 7.70 11.84
CA LEU A 240 -25.11 8.84 12.12
C LEU A 240 -25.87 10.18 12.15
N ALA A 241 -27.17 10.17 12.41
CA ALA A 241 -28.00 11.39 12.47
C ALA A 241 -27.46 12.43 13.47
N ASN A 242 -26.80 11.99 14.55
CA ASN A 242 -26.19 12.85 15.55
C ASN A 242 -24.69 13.14 15.29
N ASP A 243 -24.14 12.64 14.18
CA ASP A 243 -22.74 12.84 13.78
C ASP A 243 -22.63 13.06 12.26
N PRO A 244 -23.11 14.22 11.77
CA PRO A 244 -23.12 14.52 10.34
C PRO A 244 -21.71 14.62 9.75
N ALA A 245 -20.69 14.91 10.54
CA ALA A 245 -19.32 14.99 10.07
C ALA A 245 -18.77 13.59 9.71
N THR A 246 -18.99 12.59 10.57
CA THR A 246 -18.63 11.20 10.27
C THR A 246 -19.43 10.64 9.10
N PHE A 247 -20.73 10.99 8.99
CA PHE A 247 -21.56 10.64 7.84
C PHE A 247 -20.95 11.16 6.53
N GLN A 248 -20.60 12.45 6.48
CA GLN A 248 -20.03 13.06 5.28
C GLN A 248 -18.69 12.45 4.88
N ASP A 249 -17.81 12.22 5.85
CA ASP A 249 -16.51 11.59 5.58
C ASP A 249 -16.69 10.16 5.02
N LEU A 250 -17.55 9.34 5.63
CA LEU A 250 -17.83 7.97 5.13
C LEU A 250 -18.48 7.99 3.75
N LEU A 251 -19.45 8.89 3.53
CA LEU A 251 -20.09 9.04 2.23
C LEU A 251 -19.08 9.35 1.12
N GLN A 252 -18.12 10.26 1.41
CA GLN A 252 -17.07 10.61 0.46
C GLN A 252 -16.13 9.42 0.20
N LEU A 253 -15.79 8.62 1.21
CA LEU A 253 -14.97 7.43 1.04
C LEU A 253 -15.69 6.33 0.25
N ILE A 254 -17.00 6.13 0.50
CA ILE A 254 -17.84 5.21 -0.27
C ILE A 254 -17.82 5.61 -1.75
N ARG A 255 -18.08 6.89 -2.05
CA ARG A 255 -18.03 7.42 -3.43
C ARG A 255 -16.68 7.20 -4.07
N LYS A 256 -15.59 7.47 -3.36
CA LYS A 256 -14.23 7.33 -3.90
C LYS A 256 -13.93 5.90 -4.33
N VAL A 257 -14.30 4.91 -3.51
CA VAL A 257 -14.12 3.50 -3.86
C VAL A 257 -15.07 3.09 -4.99
N THR A 258 -16.31 3.57 -4.96
CA THR A 258 -17.30 3.27 -6.01
C THR A 258 -16.88 3.85 -7.36
N ASP A 259 -16.40 5.08 -7.39
CA ASP A 259 -15.83 5.73 -8.57
C ASP A 259 -14.68 4.93 -9.19
N HIS A 260 -13.78 4.46 -8.31
CA HIS A 260 -12.69 3.60 -8.73
C HIS A 260 -13.18 2.25 -9.27
N LEU A 261 -14.16 1.67 -8.61
CA LEU A 261 -14.80 0.41 -9.00
C LEU A 261 -15.45 0.52 -10.37
N LEU A 262 -16.21 1.59 -10.60
CA LEU A 262 -17.01 1.83 -11.82
C LEU A 262 -16.25 2.59 -12.92
N ARG A 263 -14.94 2.73 -12.84
CA ARG A 263 -14.12 3.52 -13.79
C ARG A 263 -14.19 3.09 -15.25
N LYS A 264 -14.73 1.91 -15.53
CA LYS A 264 -14.92 1.35 -16.89
C LYS A 264 -16.39 1.20 -17.28
N GLN A 265 -17.32 1.57 -16.41
CA GLN A 265 -18.78 1.44 -16.58
C GLN A 265 -19.40 2.84 -16.52
N ASP A 266 -19.24 3.61 -17.60
CA ASP A 266 -19.63 5.04 -17.63
C ASP A 266 -21.11 5.28 -17.37
N LYS A 267 -22.01 4.43 -17.92
CA LYS A 267 -23.45 4.53 -17.72
C LYS A 267 -23.81 4.28 -16.25
N LEU A 268 -23.39 3.12 -15.74
CA LEU A 268 -23.64 2.71 -14.35
C LEU A 268 -23.06 3.71 -13.35
N LYS A 269 -21.88 4.23 -13.64
CA LYS A 269 -21.22 5.27 -12.83
C LYS A 269 -22.09 6.52 -12.70
N GLY A 270 -22.60 7.04 -13.82
CA GLY A 270 -23.46 8.24 -13.82
C GLY A 270 -24.76 8.04 -13.03
N GLU A 271 -25.37 6.84 -13.10
CA GLU A 271 -26.58 6.50 -12.35
C GLU A 271 -26.28 6.41 -10.83
N VAL A 272 -25.18 5.76 -10.46
CA VAL A 272 -24.74 5.66 -9.04
C VAL A 272 -24.35 7.04 -8.48
N GLU A 273 -23.65 7.88 -9.25
CA GLU A 273 -23.34 9.25 -8.86
C GLU A 273 -24.60 10.08 -8.59
N THR A 274 -25.67 9.85 -9.36
CA THR A 274 -26.95 10.51 -9.13
C THR A 274 -27.57 10.11 -7.78
N VAL A 275 -27.50 8.85 -7.40
CA VAL A 275 -27.99 8.35 -6.11
C VAL A 275 -27.13 8.87 -4.96
N MET A 276 -25.81 8.85 -5.13
CA MET A 276 -24.87 9.22 -4.06
C MET A 276 -24.60 10.72 -3.95
N GLY A 277 -24.78 11.51 -5.03
CA GLY A 277 -24.65 12.99 -5.12
C GLY A 277 -23.36 13.60 -4.53
N GLY A 278 -22.81 14.67 -5.12
CA GLY A 278 -21.80 15.53 -4.49
C GLY A 278 -20.31 15.27 -4.81
N ARG A 279 -19.40 16.12 -4.26
CA ARG A 279 -17.95 16.08 -4.49
C ARG A 279 -17.26 14.89 -3.79
N VAL A 280 -16.22 14.34 -4.44
CA VAL A 280 -15.37 13.29 -3.87
C VAL A 280 -14.24 13.89 -3.03
N LEU A 281 -13.90 13.25 -1.90
CA LEU A 281 -12.80 13.64 -1.04
C LEU A 281 -11.45 13.37 -1.75
N GLU A 282 -10.54 14.35 -1.70
CA GLU A 282 -9.15 14.14 -2.12
C GLU A 282 -8.45 13.22 -1.11
N LEU A 283 -7.90 12.13 -1.60
CA LEU A 283 -7.10 11.19 -0.80
C LEU A 283 -5.61 11.50 -0.94
N PRO A 284 -4.77 11.08 0.03
CA PRO A 284 -3.33 11.22 -0.06
C PRO A 284 -2.72 10.64 -1.34
N SER A 285 -3.28 9.53 -1.89
CA SER A 285 -2.85 8.96 -3.17
C SER A 285 -3.11 9.87 -4.37
N ASP A 286 -4.16 10.66 -4.36
CA ASP A 286 -4.45 11.59 -5.45
C ASP A 286 -3.39 12.68 -5.49
N LYS A 287 -3.09 13.28 -4.33
CA LYS A 287 -2.00 14.24 -4.17
C LYS A 287 -0.65 13.66 -4.60
N LEU A 288 -0.33 12.47 -4.12
CA LEU A 288 0.92 11.78 -4.46
C LEU A 288 0.99 11.43 -5.97
N ARG A 289 -0.16 11.13 -6.59
CA ARG A 289 -0.23 10.88 -8.04
C ARG A 289 0.03 12.15 -8.84
N GLU A 290 -0.58 13.27 -8.42
CA GLU A 290 -0.35 14.57 -9.03
C GLU A 290 1.10 15.01 -8.87
N GLU A 291 1.67 14.90 -7.67
CA GLU A 291 3.08 15.18 -7.39
C GLU A 291 4.04 14.30 -8.21
N ARG A 292 3.73 13.00 -8.34
CA ARG A 292 4.51 12.08 -9.20
C ARG A 292 4.34 12.38 -10.68
N ALA A 293 3.16 12.80 -11.12
CA ALA A 293 2.93 13.19 -12.50
C ALA A 293 3.69 14.48 -12.82
N ALA A 294 3.63 15.47 -11.93
CA ALA A 294 4.39 16.71 -12.02
C ALA A 294 5.90 16.42 -12.02
N GLY A 295 6.41 15.65 -11.07
CA GLY A 295 7.83 15.27 -11.00
C GLY A 295 8.32 14.46 -12.21
N ARG A 296 7.45 13.62 -12.81
CA ARG A 296 7.78 12.96 -14.09
C ARG A 296 7.84 13.95 -15.25
N ALA A 297 6.90 14.88 -15.32
CA ALA A 297 6.87 15.90 -16.35
C ALA A 297 8.12 16.81 -16.25
N GLU A 298 8.45 17.25 -15.03
CA GLU A 298 9.68 18.01 -14.75
C GLU A 298 10.94 17.19 -15.09
N GLY A 299 11.01 15.93 -14.67
CA GLY A 299 12.14 15.06 -14.99
C GLY A 299 12.31 14.80 -16.48
N MET A 300 11.20 14.65 -17.23
CA MET A 300 11.25 14.53 -18.69
C MET A 300 11.69 15.82 -19.37
N ALA A 301 11.20 16.98 -18.90
CA ALA A 301 11.62 18.29 -19.42
C ALA A 301 13.11 18.54 -19.13
N ALA A 302 13.55 18.31 -17.90
CA ALA A 302 14.95 18.41 -17.52
C ALA A 302 15.83 17.46 -18.34
N GLY A 303 15.41 16.20 -18.52
CA GLY A 303 16.12 15.22 -19.35
C GLY A 303 16.25 15.64 -20.81
N LYS A 304 15.21 16.28 -21.38
CA LYS A 304 15.27 16.83 -22.75
C LYS A 304 16.33 17.93 -22.85
N ILE A 305 16.34 18.86 -21.90
CA ILE A 305 17.31 19.98 -21.91
C ILE A 305 18.73 19.45 -21.67
N VAL A 306 18.95 18.54 -20.74
CA VAL A 306 20.28 17.92 -20.50
C VAL A 306 20.77 17.21 -21.77
N ASN A 307 19.92 16.51 -22.51
CA ASN A 307 20.27 15.90 -23.78
C ASN A 307 20.63 16.95 -24.84
N LEU A 308 19.88 18.06 -24.94
CA LEU A 308 20.18 19.18 -25.84
C LEU A 308 21.54 19.79 -25.51
N ILE A 309 21.86 20.01 -24.22
CA ILE A 309 23.18 20.50 -23.79
C ILE A 309 24.29 19.56 -24.27
N GLN A 310 24.15 18.24 -24.09
CA GLN A 310 25.14 17.26 -24.55
C GLN A 310 25.34 17.29 -26.07
N LEU A 311 24.24 17.43 -26.82
CA LEU A 311 24.29 17.49 -28.26
C LEU A 311 24.95 18.81 -28.74
N ALA A 312 24.59 19.93 -28.11
CA ALA A 312 25.19 21.24 -28.39
C ALA A 312 26.70 21.23 -28.11
N GLN A 313 27.14 20.69 -26.97
CA GLN A 313 28.57 20.54 -26.66
C GLN A 313 29.34 19.74 -27.71
N ARG A 314 28.76 18.62 -28.20
CA ARG A 314 29.40 17.80 -29.25
C ARG A 314 29.54 18.55 -30.56
N LYS A 315 28.55 19.38 -30.91
CA LYS A 315 28.57 20.17 -32.15
C LYS A 315 29.50 21.38 -32.02
N LEU A 316 29.51 22.04 -30.86
CA LEU A 316 30.44 23.12 -30.56
C LEU A 316 31.92 22.68 -30.67
N ARG A 317 32.26 21.49 -30.14
CA ARG A 317 33.58 20.86 -30.27
C ARG A 317 33.99 20.56 -31.73
N LYS A 318 33.02 20.48 -32.64
CA LYS A 318 33.25 20.33 -34.08
C LYS A 318 33.36 21.66 -34.80
N GLY A 319 33.34 22.79 -34.08
CA GLY A 319 33.49 24.14 -34.63
C GLY A 319 32.24 24.67 -35.30
N LYS A 320 31.03 24.14 -35.03
CA LYS A 320 29.79 24.64 -35.60
C LYS A 320 29.33 25.92 -34.93
N SER A 321 28.73 26.83 -35.71
CA SER A 321 28.11 28.06 -35.21
C SER A 321 26.79 27.79 -34.49
N ALA A 322 26.26 28.77 -33.74
CA ALA A 322 24.98 28.66 -33.04
C ALA A 322 23.85 28.43 -34.04
N GLU A 323 23.87 29.02 -35.18
CA GLU A 323 22.87 28.86 -36.26
C GLU A 323 22.88 27.44 -36.82
N GLU A 324 24.08 26.91 -37.11
CA GLU A 324 24.23 25.52 -37.57
C GLU A 324 23.83 24.49 -36.53
N ILE A 325 24.05 24.79 -35.25
CA ILE A 325 23.65 23.93 -34.15
C ILE A 325 22.13 23.96 -34.02
N ALA A 326 21.48 25.10 -34.09
CA ALA A 326 20.03 25.26 -34.04
C ALA A 326 19.33 24.49 -35.15
N GLU A 327 19.85 24.61 -36.41
CA GLU A 327 19.33 23.85 -37.55
C GLU A 327 19.49 22.33 -37.36
N ASP A 328 20.67 21.88 -36.93
CA ASP A 328 20.98 20.49 -36.73
C ASP A 328 20.17 19.83 -35.61
N LEU A 329 19.74 20.59 -34.62
CA LEU A 329 18.96 20.11 -33.45
C LEU A 329 17.46 20.33 -33.61
N GLU A 330 17.07 21.05 -34.69
CA GLU A 330 15.68 21.47 -34.96
C GLU A 330 15.07 22.24 -33.76
N GLU A 331 15.91 23.04 -33.07
CA GLU A 331 15.50 23.83 -31.90
C GLU A 331 15.64 25.34 -32.20
N PRO A 332 14.86 26.20 -31.51
CA PRO A 332 14.96 27.67 -31.72
C PRO A 332 16.37 28.21 -31.47
N LEU A 333 16.84 29.11 -32.31
CA LEU A 333 18.17 29.70 -32.19
C LEU A 333 18.41 30.37 -30.81
N GLU A 334 17.40 31.01 -30.26
CA GLU A 334 17.50 31.68 -28.95
C GLU A 334 17.74 30.67 -27.83
N ASP A 335 17.08 29.51 -27.86
CA ASP A 335 17.28 28.45 -26.85
C ASP A 335 18.67 27.84 -26.97
N VAL A 336 19.16 27.65 -28.20
CA VAL A 336 20.53 27.17 -28.45
C VAL A 336 21.57 28.18 -27.97
N LYS A 337 21.38 29.49 -28.21
CA LYS A 337 22.27 30.54 -27.70
C LYS A 337 22.32 30.54 -26.17
N ARG A 338 21.17 30.40 -25.47
CA ARG A 338 21.13 30.31 -24.00
C ARG A 338 21.90 29.06 -23.50
N ILE A 339 21.78 27.93 -24.18
CA ILE A 339 22.53 26.72 -23.87
C ILE A 339 24.03 26.93 -24.05
N LEU A 340 24.45 27.55 -25.16
CA LEU A 340 25.87 27.82 -25.45
C LEU A 340 26.47 28.80 -24.43
N GLU A 341 25.78 29.88 -24.09
CA GLU A 341 26.20 30.80 -23.01
C GLU A 341 26.36 30.05 -21.66
N ALA A 342 25.45 29.17 -21.33
CA ALA A 342 25.55 28.38 -20.10
C ALA A 342 26.75 27.42 -20.14
N ILE A 343 27.04 26.80 -21.28
CA ILE A 343 28.21 25.93 -21.47
C ILE A 343 29.51 26.73 -21.24
N GLU A 344 29.58 27.97 -21.76
CA GLU A 344 30.74 28.80 -21.62
C GLU A 344 30.96 29.33 -20.18
N ASN A 345 29.87 29.66 -19.49
CA ASN A 345 29.93 30.34 -18.20
C ASN A 345 29.91 29.38 -16.96
N CYS A 346 29.45 28.15 -17.12
CA CYS A 346 29.31 27.23 -15.98
C CYS A 346 30.64 26.63 -15.48
N GLY A 347 31.70 26.64 -16.29
CA GLY A 347 33.03 26.13 -15.91
C GLY A 347 33.11 24.61 -15.74
N THR A 348 32.10 23.88 -16.19
CA THR A 348 32.07 22.40 -16.17
C THR A 348 31.58 21.86 -17.51
N GLU A 349 31.96 20.61 -17.81
CA GLU A 349 31.45 19.88 -18.97
C GLU A 349 30.25 18.98 -18.64
N ASP A 350 29.85 18.86 -17.35
CA ASP A 350 28.71 18.07 -16.95
C ASP A 350 27.38 18.75 -17.31
N ALA A 351 26.64 18.12 -18.24
CA ALA A 351 25.41 18.71 -18.77
C ALA A 351 24.31 18.85 -17.66
N THR A 352 24.36 18.05 -16.62
CA THR A 352 23.42 18.16 -15.48
C THR A 352 23.74 19.39 -14.63
N GLU A 353 25.01 19.66 -14.39
CA GLU A 353 25.44 20.88 -13.68
C GLU A 353 25.20 22.15 -14.49
N ILE A 354 25.39 22.10 -15.82
CA ILE A 354 25.05 23.19 -16.74
C ILE A 354 23.53 23.46 -16.72
N TYR A 355 22.71 22.41 -16.72
CA TYR A 355 21.25 22.55 -16.58
C TYR A 355 20.87 23.24 -15.26
N LYS A 356 21.43 22.81 -14.13
CA LYS A 356 21.20 23.46 -12.83
C LYS A 356 21.63 24.93 -12.83
N PHE A 357 22.75 25.24 -13.48
CA PHE A 357 23.23 26.62 -13.64
C PHE A 357 22.21 27.45 -14.41
N MET A 358 21.67 26.95 -15.53
CA MET A 358 20.61 27.60 -16.30
C MET A 358 19.34 27.85 -15.49
N SER A 359 18.90 26.84 -14.71
CA SER A 359 17.67 26.91 -13.89
C SER A 359 17.79 27.89 -12.71
N ASN A 360 18.99 28.26 -12.27
CA ASN A 360 19.22 29.24 -11.21
C ASN A 360 19.32 30.70 -11.74
N LEU A 361 19.31 30.89 -13.07
CA LEU A 361 19.36 32.21 -13.70
C LEU A 361 17.95 32.74 -14.07
N GLU A 362 16.93 31.88 -14.01
CA GLU A 362 15.49 32.20 -14.12
C GLU A 362 14.89 32.52 -12.76
#